data_c7e394511143ba18695ec0672f529165
#
_entry.id   c7e394511143ba18695ec0672f529165
#
_cell.length_a   1.000
_cell.length_b   1.000
_cell.length_c   1.000
_cell.angle_alpha   90.00
_cell.angle_beta   90.00
_cell.angle_gamma   90.00
#
_symmetry.space_group_name_H-M   'P 1'
#
loop_
_entity.id
_entity.type
_entity.pdbx_description
1 polymer ?
#
loop_
_entity_poly.entity_id
_entity_poly.type
_entity_poly.pdbx_seq_one_letter_code
_entity_poly.pdbx_strand_id
1 'polypeptide(L)'
;MNIAKIMIPKISTVFLYEKDTIRQGLERFMVHGYTAVPVLNDQEQYIGSVTEGDFLRHLLACQTTDLKVQEGYRLGSIVRRDFCPALQIDADSEQVVTAMLNQNFVPIVDGRNALCGILTRKRLIEFLAQARDKKNKSCIFRRF
;
A
#
# COMPACT_ATOMS: atom_id res chain seq x y z
N MET A 1 -14.99 4.91 -12.69
CA MET A 1 -13.89 3.98 -12.29
C MET A 1 -14.32 3.22 -11.04
N ASN A 2 -14.23 1.92 -11.07
CA ASN A 2 -14.56 1.10 -9.89
C ASN A 2 -13.27 0.63 -9.21
N ILE A 3 -12.89 1.29 -8.13
CA ILE A 3 -11.64 1.00 -7.39
C ILE A 3 -11.61 -0.46 -6.91
N ALA A 4 -12.73 -1.00 -6.44
CA ALA A 4 -12.80 -2.37 -5.94
C ALA A 4 -12.40 -3.42 -6.99
N LYS A 5 -12.61 -3.13 -8.28
CA LYS A 5 -12.22 -4.01 -9.39
C LYS A 5 -10.76 -3.86 -9.81
N ILE A 6 -10.15 -2.71 -9.50
CA ILE A 6 -8.79 -2.38 -9.93
C ILE A 6 -7.79 -2.69 -8.84
N MET A 7 -8.17 -2.49 -7.58
CA MET A 7 -7.26 -2.69 -6.44
C MET A 7 -6.83 -4.14 -6.28
N ILE A 8 -5.68 -4.32 -5.66
CA ILE A 8 -5.29 -5.62 -5.11
C ILE A 8 -6.01 -5.76 -3.78
N PRO A 9 -6.87 -6.79 -3.61
CA PRO A 9 -7.64 -6.92 -2.37
C PRO A 9 -6.74 -7.22 -1.17
N LYS A 10 -7.21 -6.88 0.03
CA LYS A 10 -6.45 -7.08 1.28
C LYS A 10 -5.88 -8.47 1.42
N ILE A 11 -6.64 -9.51 1.08
CA ILE A 11 -6.21 -10.91 1.19
C ILE A 11 -4.96 -11.20 0.35
N SER A 12 -4.75 -10.46 -0.72
CA SER A 12 -3.58 -10.59 -1.61
C SER A 12 -2.52 -9.53 -1.36
N THR A 13 -2.70 -8.70 -0.34
CA THR A 13 -1.80 -7.59 -0.01
C THR A 13 -0.92 -7.98 1.19
N VAL A 14 0.34 -7.60 1.14
CA VAL A 14 1.23 -7.69 2.31
C VAL A 14 1.02 -6.45 3.17
N PHE A 15 0.75 -6.66 4.44
CA PHE A 15 0.62 -5.60 5.45
C PHE A 15 1.17 -6.09 6.78
N LEU A 16 1.42 -5.14 7.68
CA LEU A 16 1.94 -5.42 9.02
C LEU A 16 1.02 -4.79 10.06
N TYR A 17 1.14 -5.23 11.30
CA TYR A 17 0.43 -4.63 12.43
C TYR A 17 1.37 -3.76 13.26
N GLU A 18 0.87 -2.66 13.82
CA GLU A 18 1.68 -1.75 14.66
C GLU A 18 2.28 -2.45 15.87
N LYS A 19 1.61 -3.48 16.41
CA LYS A 19 2.10 -4.26 17.53
C LYS A 19 3.05 -5.40 17.17
N ASP A 20 3.28 -5.64 15.88
CA ASP A 20 4.34 -6.55 15.45
C ASP A 20 5.70 -6.01 15.91
N THR A 21 6.65 -6.92 16.14
CA THR A 21 8.02 -6.51 16.45
C THR A 21 8.74 -6.03 15.18
N ILE A 22 9.78 -5.23 15.37
CA ILE A 22 10.66 -4.84 14.26
C ILE A 22 11.26 -6.09 13.59
N ARG A 23 11.61 -7.11 14.37
CA ARG A 23 12.09 -8.39 13.83
C ARG A 23 11.08 -9.01 12.86
N GLN A 24 9.81 -9.12 13.24
CA GLN A 24 8.75 -9.66 12.38
C GLN A 24 8.60 -8.84 11.10
N GLY A 25 8.66 -7.52 11.21
CA GLY A 25 8.62 -6.62 10.06
C GLY A 25 9.79 -6.84 9.10
N LEU A 26 11.01 -6.91 9.62
CA LEU A 26 12.20 -7.17 8.81
C LEU A 26 12.13 -8.51 8.09
N GLU A 27 11.72 -9.57 8.77
CA GLU A 27 11.57 -10.89 8.17
C GLU A 27 10.58 -10.88 7.01
N ARG A 28 9.44 -10.19 7.14
CA ARG A 28 8.45 -10.08 6.07
C ARG A 28 8.97 -9.27 4.89
N PHE A 29 9.67 -8.17 5.13
CA PHE A 29 10.30 -7.39 4.06
C PHE A 29 11.32 -8.20 3.27
N MET A 30 12.15 -8.97 3.96
CA MET A 30 13.18 -9.80 3.33
C MET A 30 12.57 -10.89 2.44
N VAL A 31 11.44 -11.48 2.85
CA VAL A 31 10.77 -12.55 2.08
C VAL A 31 10.11 -12.00 0.82
N HIS A 32 9.46 -10.83 0.91
CA HIS A 32 8.63 -10.31 -0.17
C HIS A 32 9.32 -9.29 -1.07
N GLY A 33 10.43 -8.71 -0.65
CA GLY A 33 11.19 -7.73 -1.45
C GLY A 33 10.47 -6.42 -1.72
N TYR A 34 9.48 -6.05 -0.91
CA TYR A 34 8.76 -4.78 -1.07
C TYR A 34 9.57 -3.60 -0.54
N THR A 35 9.35 -2.41 -1.12
CA THR A 35 9.99 -1.17 -0.67
C THR A 35 9.20 -0.45 0.41
N ALA A 36 7.88 -0.66 0.45
CA ALA A 36 6.98 -0.08 1.45
C ALA A 36 5.75 -0.98 1.62
N VAL A 37 5.21 -1.03 2.83
CA VAL A 37 3.97 -1.76 3.12
C VAL A 37 3.07 -0.97 4.07
N PRO A 38 1.74 -1.15 3.97
CA PRO A 38 0.80 -0.55 4.93
C PRO A 38 0.88 -1.23 6.29
N VAL A 39 0.58 -0.44 7.33
CA VAL A 39 0.54 -0.89 8.72
C VAL A 39 -0.85 -0.63 9.29
N LEU A 40 -1.38 -1.62 10.00
CA LEU A 40 -2.72 -1.61 10.57
C LEU A 40 -2.67 -1.62 12.11
N ASN A 41 -3.75 -1.14 12.72
CA ASN A 41 -3.98 -1.30 14.15
C ASN A 41 -4.81 -2.57 14.45
N ASP A 42 -5.21 -2.74 15.71
CA ASP A 42 -6.00 -3.90 16.18
C ASP A 42 -7.39 -3.99 15.56
N GLN A 43 -7.93 -2.88 15.09
CA GLN A 43 -9.23 -2.83 14.43
C GLN A 43 -9.13 -2.98 12.91
N GLU A 44 -7.98 -3.43 12.39
CA GLU A 44 -7.71 -3.56 10.96
C GLU A 44 -7.73 -2.22 10.20
N GLN A 45 -7.60 -1.11 10.92
CA GLN A 45 -7.57 0.22 10.34
C GLN A 45 -6.16 0.57 9.85
N TYR A 46 -6.09 1.23 8.70
CA TYR A 46 -4.85 1.76 8.16
C TYR A 46 -4.37 2.94 9.00
N ILE A 47 -3.16 2.85 9.53
CA ILE A 47 -2.57 3.89 10.37
C ILE A 47 -1.35 4.59 9.75
N GLY A 48 -0.77 4.02 8.74
CA GLY A 48 0.40 4.56 8.08
C GLY A 48 1.17 3.47 7.33
N SER A 49 2.34 3.82 6.87
CA SER A 49 3.20 2.91 6.10
C SER A 49 4.60 2.87 6.67
N VAL A 50 5.31 1.80 6.40
CA VAL A 50 6.71 1.63 6.74
C VAL A 50 7.50 1.29 5.47
N THR A 51 8.68 1.90 5.33
CA THR A 51 9.57 1.72 4.18
C THR A 51 10.86 1.04 4.61
N GLU A 52 11.62 0.53 3.63
CA GLU A 52 12.98 0.03 3.87
C GLU A 52 13.85 1.06 4.58
N GLY A 53 13.73 2.34 4.19
CA GLY A 53 14.47 3.43 4.83
C GLY A 53 14.11 3.63 6.30
N ASP A 54 12.86 3.38 6.69
CA ASP A 54 12.44 3.47 8.08
C ASP A 54 13.12 2.40 8.94
N PHE A 55 13.20 1.17 8.45
CA PHE A 55 13.95 0.10 9.12
C PHE A 55 15.44 0.43 9.21
N LEU A 56 16.03 0.91 8.12
CA LEU A 56 17.44 1.27 8.09
C LEU A 56 17.77 2.35 9.13
N ARG A 57 16.98 3.41 9.18
CA ARG A 57 17.17 4.49 10.17
C ARG A 57 17.05 3.97 11.59
N HIS A 58 16.09 3.08 11.84
CA HIS A 58 15.92 2.46 13.16
C HIS A 58 17.15 1.63 13.55
N LEU A 59 17.63 0.77 12.66
CA LEU A 59 18.80 -0.06 12.92
C LEU A 59 20.07 0.78 13.18
N LEU A 60 20.25 1.85 12.41
CA LEU A 60 21.35 2.78 12.62
C LEU A 60 21.26 3.49 13.97
N ALA A 61 20.07 3.89 14.38
CA ALA A 61 19.84 4.50 15.69
C ALA A 61 20.10 3.54 16.85
N CYS A 62 19.74 2.26 16.69
CA CYS A 62 20.00 1.21 17.67
C CYS A 62 21.47 0.75 17.69
N GLN A 63 22.22 1.03 16.63
CA GLN A 63 23.60 0.59 16.43
C GLN A 63 23.77 -0.94 16.44
N THR A 64 22.75 -1.67 16.08
CA THR A 64 22.79 -3.13 16.00
C THR A 64 21.76 -3.67 15.00
N THR A 65 22.14 -4.73 14.30
CA THR A 65 21.26 -5.52 13.43
C THR A 65 20.83 -6.83 14.06
N ASP A 66 21.18 -7.06 15.34
CA ASP A 66 20.82 -8.28 16.04
C ASP A 66 19.31 -8.42 16.14
N LEU A 67 18.76 -9.43 15.47
CA LEU A 67 17.32 -9.66 15.40
C LEU A 67 16.70 -9.92 16.77
N LYS A 68 17.44 -10.51 17.70
CA LYS A 68 16.95 -10.74 19.06
C LYS A 68 16.76 -9.42 19.80
N VAL A 69 17.61 -8.44 19.59
CA VAL A 69 17.44 -7.07 20.12
C VAL A 69 16.21 -6.43 19.52
N GLN A 70 15.96 -6.65 18.23
CA GLN A 70 14.82 -6.06 17.51
C GLN A 70 13.46 -6.63 17.94
N GLU A 71 13.43 -7.75 18.63
CA GLU A 71 12.20 -8.25 19.28
C GLU A 71 11.71 -7.33 20.40
N GLY A 72 12.57 -6.51 20.97
CA GLY A 72 12.22 -5.55 22.01
C GLY A 72 11.57 -4.26 21.52
N TYR A 73 11.51 -4.04 20.21
CA TYR A 73 10.92 -2.85 19.61
C TYR A 73 9.65 -3.19 18.86
N ARG A 74 8.65 -2.30 18.93
CA ARG A 74 7.40 -2.43 18.19
C ARG A 74 7.46 -1.67 16.88
N LEU A 75 6.83 -2.22 15.87
CA LEU A 75 6.76 -1.61 14.55
C LEU A 75 6.11 -0.24 14.58
N GLY A 76 5.12 -0.05 15.45
CA GLY A 76 4.41 1.22 15.62
C GLY A 76 5.32 2.41 15.92
N SER A 77 6.52 2.17 16.48
CA SER A 77 7.47 3.24 16.77
C SER A 77 8.14 3.85 15.53
N ILE A 78 8.12 3.15 14.40
CA ILE A 78 8.76 3.60 13.15
C ILE A 78 7.76 3.86 12.01
N VAL A 79 6.47 3.65 12.23
CA VAL A 79 5.43 3.88 11.22
C VAL A 79 5.31 5.37 10.91
N ARG A 80 5.32 5.70 9.62
CA ARG A 80 5.06 7.06 9.16
C ARG A 80 3.58 7.23 8.85
N ARG A 81 2.90 8.01 9.68
CA ARG A 81 1.44 8.16 9.62
C ARG A 81 0.96 9.09 8.53
N ASP A 82 1.79 10.03 8.08
CA ASP A 82 1.44 11.05 7.08
C ASP A 82 2.03 10.77 5.69
N PHE A 83 2.80 9.71 5.56
CA PHE A 83 3.62 9.47 4.37
C PHE A 83 2.81 9.00 3.16
N CYS A 84 1.79 8.21 3.36
CA CYS A 84 1.07 7.56 2.29
C CYS A 84 -0.45 7.58 2.59
N PRO A 85 -1.12 8.73 2.36
CA PRO A 85 -2.54 8.85 2.65
C PRO A 85 -3.39 7.83 1.89
N ALA A 86 -4.41 7.31 2.57
CA ALA A 86 -5.37 6.39 1.99
C ALA A 86 -6.46 7.13 1.21
N LEU A 87 -7.10 6.43 0.27
CA LEU A 87 -8.33 6.86 -0.37
C LEU A 87 -9.50 5.99 0.07
N GLN A 88 -10.68 6.59 0.11
CA GLN A 88 -11.92 5.85 0.31
C GLN A 88 -12.22 4.99 -0.91
N ILE A 89 -12.86 3.85 -0.69
CA ILE A 89 -13.18 2.90 -1.76
C ILE A 89 -14.10 3.49 -2.83
N ASP A 90 -14.85 4.54 -2.49
CA ASP A 90 -15.76 5.27 -3.39
C ASP A 90 -15.14 6.55 -3.98
N ALA A 91 -13.82 6.76 -3.82
CA ALA A 91 -13.13 7.92 -4.40
C ALA A 91 -13.33 7.98 -5.92
N ASP A 92 -13.39 9.18 -6.46
CA ASP A 92 -13.55 9.41 -7.90
C ASP A 92 -12.22 9.27 -8.66
N SER A 93 -12.30 9.27 -9.98
CA SER A 93 -11.14 9.11 -10.86
C SER A 93 -10.10 10.20 -10.68
N GLU A 94 -10.52 11.44 -10.42
CA GLU A 94 -9.61 12.57 -10.21
C GLU A 94 -8.80 12.38 -8.93
N GLN A 95 -9.44 11.98 -7.83
CA GLN A 95 -8.76 11.69 -6.57
C GLN A 95 -7.75 10.54 -6.73
N VAL A 96 -8.11 9.50 -7.47
CA VAL A 96 -7.22 8.35 -7.74
C VAL A 96 -5.99 8.80 -8.52
N VAL A 97 -6.17 9.54 -9.61
CA VAL A 97 -5.05 10.01 -10.44
C VAL A 97 -4.13 10.93 -9.63
N THR A 98 -4.69 11.86 -8.88
CA THR A 98 -3.91 12.78 -8.04
C THR A 98 -3.08 12.02 -7.01
N ALA A 99 -3.66 11.04 -6.33
CA ALA A 99 -2.95 10.22 -5.37
C ALA A 99 -1.81 9.42 -6.03
N MET A 100 -2.06 8.82 -7.19
CA MET A 100 -1.06 8.00 -7.90
C MET A 100 0.08 8.83 -8.51
N LEU A 101 -0.12 10.12 -8.73
CA LEU A 101 0.98 11.02 -9.14
C LEU A 101 1.99 11.24 -8.01
N ASN A 102 1.54 11.19 -6.77
CA ASN A 102 2.34 11.51 -5.59
C ASN A 102 2.81 10.28 -4.79
N GLN A 103 2.19 9.11 -5.01
CA GLN A 103 2.44 7.90 -4.24
C GLN A 103 2.68 6.71 -5.17
N ASN A 104 3.54 5.78 -4.75
CA ASN A 104 3.80 4.55 -5.50
C ASN A 104 2.65 3.55 -5.38
N PHE A 105 1.99 3.55 -4.25
CA PHE A 105 0.76 2.80 -4.01
C PHE A 105 -0.18 3.64 -3.14
N VAL A 106 -1.45 3.31 -3.20
CA VAL A 106 -2.47 4.00 -2.40
C VAL A 106 -3.27 2.97 -1.62
N PRO A 107 -3.23 3.01 -0.29
CA PRO A 107 -4.12 2.18 0.52
C PRO A 107 -5.57 2.58 0.28
N ILE A 108 -6.44 1.59 0.12
CA ILE A 108 -7.87 1.79 -0.06
C ILE A 108 -8.58 1.35 1.20
N VAL A 109 -9.40 2.22 1.75
CA VAL A 109 -10.10 2.02 3.02
C VAL A 109 -11.59 2.20 2.86
N ASP A 110 -12.35 1.64 3.79
CA ASP A 110 -13.80 1.85 3.89
C ASP A 110 -14.14 3.04 4.83
N GLY A 111 -15.43 3.23 5.10
CA GLY A 111 -15.89 4.31 5.98
C GLY A 111 -15.43 4.22 7.43
N ARG A 112 -14.90 3.07 7.85
CA ARG A 112 -14.31 2.85 9.19
C ARG A 112 -12.79 2.96 9.18
N ASN A 113 -12.21 3.36 8.06
CA ASN A 113 -10.77 3.38 7.84
C ASN A 113 -10.13 1.97 7.85
N ALA A 114 -10.92 0.92 7.70
CA ALA A 114 -10.41 -0.44 7.58
C ALA A 114 -9.81 -0.67 6.19
N LEU A 115 -8.65 -1.33 6.14
CA LEU A 115 -7.96 -1.60 4.88
C LEU A 115 -8.77 -2.59 4.04
N CYS A 116 -9.14 -2.18 2.83
CA CYS A 116 -9.81 -3.03 1.83
C CYS A 116 -8.81 -3.65 0.85
N GLY A 117 -7.75 -2.94 0.54
CA GLY A 117 -6.72 -3.34 -0.39
C GLY A 117 -5.78 -2.19 -0.71
N ILE A 118 -4.99 -2.36 -1.76
CA ILE A 118 -4.11 -1.30 -2.26
C ILE A 118 -4.30 -1.11 -3.75
N LEU A 119 -4.12 0.11 -4.21
CA LEU A 119 -4.06 0.44 -5.63
C LEU A 119 -2.61 0.74 -5.98
N THR A 120 -2.08 0.08 -7.00
CA THR A 120 -0.72 0.31 -7.51
C THR A 120 -0.76 1.03 -8.85
N ARG A 121 0.33 1.72 -9.19
CA ARG A 121 0.47 2.34 -10.52
C ARG A 121 0.32 1.31 -11.63
N LYS A 122 0.89 0.15 -11.46
CA LYS A 122 0.77 -0.94 -12.44
C LYS A 122 -0.68 -1.31 -12.72
N ARG A 123 -1.47 -1.52 -11.67
CA ARG A 123 -2.89 -1.88 -11.80
C ARG A 123 -3.70 -0.76 -12.47
N LEU A 124 -3.43 0.48 -12.11
CA LEU A 124 -4.11 1.63 -12.74
C LEU A 124 -3.75 1.74 -14.23
N ILE A 125 -2.47 1.61 -14.57
CA ILE A 125 -2.01 1.67 -15.96
C ILE A 125 -2.63 0.54 -16.78
N GLU A 126 -2.64 -0.68 -16.26
CA GLU A 126 -3.29 -1.83 -16.91
C GLU A 126 -4.77 -1.58 -17.19
N PHE A 127 -5.48 -1.01 -16.19
CA PHE A 127 -6.89 -0.65 -16.35
C PHE A 127 -7.10 0.41 -17.45
N LEU A 128 -6.30 1.46 -17.45
CA LEU A 128 -6.39 2.54 -18.45
C LEU A 128 -6.05 2.02 -19.85
N ALA A 129 -5.07 1.14 -19.98
CA ALA A 129 -4.72 0.51 -21.25
C ALA A 129 -5.87 -0.35 -21.79
N GLN A 130 -6.50 -1.16 -20.95
CA GLN A 130 -7.65 -1.97 -21.33
C GLN A 130 -8.86 -1.11 -21.75
N ALA A 131 -9.12 -0.03 -21.04
CA ALA A 131 -10.18 0.92 -21.40
C ALA A 131 -9.92 1.58 -22.74
N ARG A 132 -8.67 1.95 -23.05
CA ARG A 132 -8.26 2.50 -24.34
C ARG A 132 -8.47 1.48 -25.48
N ASP A 133 -8.08 0.24 -25.29
CA ASP A 133 -8.24 -0.83 -26.29
C ASP A 133 -9.72 -1.08 -26.59
N LYS A 134 -10.58 -1.09 -25.58
CA LYS A 134 -12.02 -1.20 -25.77
C LYS A 134 -12.59 -0.04 -26.59
N LYS A 135 -12.16 1.20 -26.34
CA LYS A 135 -12.53 2.37 -27.12
C LYS A 135 -12.08 2.27 -28.57
N ASN A 136 -10.83 1.85 -28.80
CA ASN A 136 -10.29 1.69 -30.14
C ASN A 136 -11.04 0.62 -30.93
N LYS A 137 -11.35 -0.52 -30.33
CA LYS A 137 -12.17 -1.58 -30.94
C LYS A 137 -13.58 -1.06 -31.27
N SER A 138 -14.19 -0.33 -30.38
CA SER A 138 -15.49 0.29 -30.59
C SER A 138 -15.48 1.30 -31.76
N CYS A 139 -14.42 2.10 -31.87
CA CYS A 139 -14.26 3.04 -32.99
C CYS A 139 -14.03 2.34 -34.33
N ILE A 140 -13.31 1.22 -34.35
CA ILE A 140 -13.08 0.42 -35.56
C ILE A 140 -14.40 -0.20 -36.02
N PHE A 141 -15.21 -0.74 -35.14
CA PHE A 141 -16.52 -1.31 -35.48
C PHE A 141 -17.52 -0.29 -35.99
N ARG A 142 -17.41 0.98 -35.60
CA ARG A 142 -18.30 2.07 -36.07
C ARG A 142 -17.97 2.55 -37.47
N ARG A 143 -16.80 2.25 -38.00
CA ARG A 143 -16.37 2.65 -39.35
C ARG A 143 -16.79 1.63 -40.42
N PHE A 144 -17.26 0.51 -40.01
CA PHE A 144 -17.79 -0.55 -40.87
C PHE A 144 -19.29 -0.74 -40.63
#